data_8dd9f6ea218eabde4beee455f48636d9
#
_entry.id   8dd9f6ea218eabde4beee455f48636d9
#
_cell.length_a   1.000
_cell.length_b   1.000
_cell.length_c   1.000
_cell.angle_alpha   90.00
_cell.angle_beta   90.00
_cell.angle_gamma   90.00
#
_symmetry.space_group_name_H-M   'P 1'
#
loop_
_entity.id
_entity.type
_entity.pdbx_description
1 polymer ?
#
loop_
_entity_poly.entity_id
_entity_poly.type
_entity_poly.pdbx_seq_one_letter_code
_entity_poly.pdbx_strand_id
1 'polypeptide(L)'
;VRDSIAPSVQSKNFKNRQSIKNFKYLTFRIDDEFSGIKNYEGYINKQWILLEYEPKTKTLSYDISDLKFESKQFNIELTVEDGMGNKTEFKTEVFKN
;
A
#
# COMPACT_ATOMS: atom_id res chain seq x y z
N VAL A 1 -3.71 -16.50 -24.42
CA VAL A 1 -3.18 -15.47 -23.51
C VAL A 1 -3.32 -15.93 -22.09
N ARG A 2 -2.28 -15.84 -21.39
CA ARG A 2 -2.30 -16.16 -19.96
C ARG A 2 -1.98 -14.92 -19.16
N ASP A 3 -2.65 -14.81 -18.03
CA ASP A 3 -2.42 -13.72 -17.12
C ASP A 3 -1.23 -14.06 -16.24
N SER A 4 -0.06 -13.61 -16.67
CA SER A 4 1.16 -13.76 -15.88
C SER A 4 1.63 -12.44 -15.30
N ILE A 5 0.83 -11.40 -15.43
CA ILE A 5 1.19 -10.07 -14.97
C ILE A 5 0.61 -9.86 -13.58
N ALA A 6 1.47 -9.70 -12.60
CA ALA A 6 1.04 -9.40 -11.24
C ALA A 6 0.49 -7.98 -11.15
N PRO A 7 -0.36 -7.68 -10.16
CA PRO A 7 -0.85 -6.32 -9.98
C PRO A 7 0.30 -5.34 -9.75
N SER A 8 0.15 -4.11 -10.19
CA SER A 8 1.15 -3.09 -9.92
C SER A 8 0.72 -2.24 -8.73
N VAL A 9 1.69 -1.87 -7.89
CA VAL A 9 1.46 -1.06 -6.70
C VAL A 9 2.44 0.09 -6.71
N GLN A 10 1.93 1.30 -6.51
CA GLN A 10 2.76 2.49 -6.48
C GLN A 10 2.28 3.43 -5.37
N SER A 11 3.21 4.14 -4.76
CA SER A 11 2.83 5.22 -3.87
C SER A 11 2.22 6.36 -4.71
N LYS A 12 1.16 6.97 -4.18
CA LYS A 12 0.42 7.97 -4.95
C LYS A 12 0.70 9.38 -4.48
N ASN A 13 0.68 9.63 -3.18
CA ASN A 13 0.83 10.98 -2.63
C ASN A 13 2.15 11.17 -1.89
N PHE A 14 3.04 10.19 -1.94
CA PHE A 14 4.34 10.31 -1.27
C PHE A 14 5.38 9.51 -2.03
N LYS A 15 6.65 9.75 -1.71
CA LYS A 15 7.77 9.04 -2.30
C LYS A 15 8.50 8.26 -1.24
N ASN A 16 9.33 7.29 -1.68
CA ASN A 16 10.17 6.53 -0.76
C ASN A 16 11.08 7.47 0.01
N ARG A 17 11.19 7.27 1.32
CA ARG A 17 12.01 8.07 2.23
C ARG A 17 11.55 9.51 2.37
N GLN A 18 10.28 9.76 2.13
CA GLN A 18 9.70 11.09 2.30
C GLN A 18 9.19 11.28 3.72
N SER A 19 9.27 12.51 4.23
CA SER A 19 8.63 12.86 5.49
C SER A 19 7.12 12.97 5.30
N ILE A 20 6.37 12.32 6.18
CA ILE A 20 4.91 12.32 6.13
C ILE A 20 4.29 13.09 7.28
N LYS A 21 5.03 14.00 7.86
CA LYS A 21 4.63 14.74 9.05
C LYS A 21 3.28 15.44 8.88
N ASN A 22 3.01 15.99 7.70
CA ASN A 22 1.80 16.75 7.44
C ASN A 22 0.75 15.97 6.66
N PHE A 23 0.94 14.67 6.48
CA PHE A 23 0.01 13.85 5.73
C PHE A 23 -1.08 13.32 6.64
N LYS A 24 -2.31 13.27 6.14
CA LYS A 24 -3.42 12.62 6.85
C LYS A 24 -3.56 11.16 6.42
N TYR A 25 -3.29 10.88 5.16
CA TYR A 25 -3.43 9.55 4.59
C TYR A 25 -2.23 9.22 3.76
N LEU A 26 -1.86 7.95 3.77
CA LEU A 26 -0.94 7.40 2.78
C LEU A 26 -1.77 6.71 1.72
N THR A 27 -1.57 7.07 0.47
CA THR A 27 -2.34 6.49 -0.62
C THR A 27 -1.43 5.75 -1.59
N PHE A 28 -1.93 4.63 -2.08
CA PHE A 28 -1.22 3.76 -2.99
C PHE A 28 -2.14 3.44 -4.16
N ARG A 29 -1.59 3.44 -5.36
CA ARG A 29 -2.35 3.04 -6.52
C ARG A 29 -2.10 1.57 -6.81
N ILE A 30 -3.17 0.78 -6.94
CA ILE A 30 -3.10 -0.61 -7.33
C ILE A 30 -3.76 -0.76 -8.69
N ASP A 31 -3.12 -1.47 -9.59
CA ASP A 31 -3.68 -1.70 -10.91
C ASP A 31 -3.51 -3.16 -11.30
N ASP A 32 -4.58 -3.75 -11.81
CA ASP A 32 -4.56 -5.09 -12.34
C ASP A 32 -5.44 -5.13 -13.59
N GLU A 33 -4.87 -5.57 -14.71
CA GLU A 33 -5.53 -5.46 -16.00
C GLU A 33 -6.60 -6.52 -16.24
N PHE A 34 -6.49 -7.70 -15.63
CA PHE A 34 -7.31 -8.82 -16.05
C PHE A 34 -8.25 -9.36 -15.01
N SER A 35 -7.75 -9.73 -13.86
CA SER A 35 -8.53 -10.49 -12.89
C SER A 35 -9.02 -9.69 -11.70
N GLY A 36 -8.65 -8.43 -11.61
CA GLY A 36 -9.04 -7.60 -10.47
C GLY A 36 -8.27 -7.96 -9.20
N ILE A 37 -8.46 -7.17 -8.18
CA ILE A 37 -7.76 -7.36 -6.91
C ILE A 37 -8.59 -8.28 -6.02
N LYS A 38 -8.01 -9.40 -5.64
CA LYS A 38 -8.66 -10.37 -4.78
C LYS A 38 -8.42 -10.07 -3.30
N ASN A 39 -7.20 -9.71 -2.96
CA ASN A 39 -6.81 -9.52 -1.57
C ASN A 39 -5.69 -8.49 -1.46
N TYR A 40 -5.65 -7.83 -0.33
CA TYR A 40 -4.56 -6.89 -0.05
C TYR A 40 -4.29 -6.88 1.45
N GLU A 41 -3.03 -6.69 1.81
CA GLU A 41 -2.60 -6.61 3.20
C GLU A 41 -1.51 -5.56 3.32
N GLY A 42 -1.51 -4.85 4.42
CA GLY A 42 -0.48 -3.86 4.71
C GLY A 42 0.10 -4.03 6.09
N TYR A 43 1.38 -3.75 6.21
CA TYR A 43 2.09 -3.80 7.48
C TYR A 43 2.97 -2.56 7.62
N ILE A 44 3.02 -2.02 8.82
CA ILE A 44 3.98 -0.96 9.17
C ILE A 44 4.81 -1.48 10.33
N ASN A 45 6.12 -1.50 10.14
CA ASN A 45 7.06 -2.05 11.13
C ASN A 45 6.66 -3.46 11.55
N LYS A 46 6.23 -4.26 10.55
CA LYS A 46 5.79 -5.65 10.72
C LYS A 46 4.49 -5.81 11.51
N GLN A 47 3.78 -4.71 11.73
CA GLN A 47 2.48 -4.77 12.39
C GLN A 47 1.38 -4.54 11.36
N TRP A 48 0.37 -5.41 11.37
CA TRP A 48 -0.74 -5.32 10.42
C TRP A 48 -1.50 -4.01 10.60
N ILE A 49 -1.86 -3.40 9.48
CA ILE A 49 -2.65 -2.16 9.46
C ILE A 49 -3.90 -2.38 8.62
N LEU A 50 -4.94 -1.62 8.94
CA LEU A 50 -6.18 -1.65 8.19
C LEU A 50 -6.09 -0.67 7.03
N LEU A 51 -6.28 -1.18 5.82
CA LEU A 51 -6.29 -0.39 4.60
C LEU A 51 -7.70 -0.28 4.06
N GLU A 52 -7.99 0.81 3.39
CA GLU A 52 -9.25 1.00 2.68
C GLU A 52 -8.98 1.02 1.19
N TYR A 53 -9.76 0.26 0.44
CA TYR A 53 -9.62 0.18 -1.01
C TYR A 53 -10.80 0.83 -1.70
N GLU A 54 -10.51 1.76 -2.60
CA GLU A 54 -11.51 2.40 -3.44
C GLU A 54 -11.35 1.88 -4.87
N PRO A 55 -12.26 0.99 -5.33
CA PRO A 55 -12.08 0.39 -6.68
C PRO A 55 -12.26 1.37 -7.81
N LYS A 56 -13.04 2.42 -7.63
CA LYS A 56 -13.24 3.41 -8.70
C LYS A 56 -11.96 4.16 -9.05
N THR A 57 -11.14 4.44 -8.05
CA THR A 57 -9.88 5.14 -8.24
C THR A 57 -8.68 4.23 -8.17
N LYS A 58 -8.91 2.93 -7.91
CA LYS A 58 -7.85 1.93 -7.73
C LYS A 58 -6.85 2.36 -6.68
N THR A 59 -7.36 2.88 -5.57
CA THR A 59 -6.53 3.47 -4.53
C THR A 59 -6.72 2.74 -3.21
N LEU A 60 -5.59 2.35 -2.60
CA LEU A 60 -5.55 1.92 -1.21
C LEU A 60 -5.16 3.13 -0.37
N SER A 61 -5.80 3.30 0.77
CA SER A 61 -5.46 4.38 1.67
C SER A 61 -5.32 3.88 3.10
N TYR A 62 -4.45 4.54 3.85
CA TYR A 62 -4.25 4.27 5.25
C TYR A 62 -4.29 5.57 6.03
N ASP A 63 -5.10 5.62 7.08
CA ASP A 63 -5.24 6.80 7.93
C ASP A 63 -4.05 6.85 8.90
N ILE A 64 -3.21 7.85 8.73
CA ILE A 64 -2.00 8.01 9.54
C ILE A 64 -2.33 8.31 11.00
N SER A 65 -3.52 8.85 11.27
CA SER A 65 -3.90 9.14 12.65
C SER A 65 -4.01 7.87 13.51
N ASP A 66 -4.13 6.72 12.88
CA ASP A 66 -4.13 5.44 13.59
C ASP A 66 -2.72 4.95 13.94
N LEU A 67 -1.68 5.63 13.44
CA LEU A 67 -0.31 5.26 13.77
C LEU A 67 0.00 5.59 15.22
N LYS A 68 0.25 4.55 15.99
CA LYS A 68 0.56 4.69 17.42
C LYS A 68 2.01 4.34 17.73
N PHE A 69 2.85 4.33 16.72
CA PHE A 69 4.26 4.01 16.91
C PHE A 69 5.02 5.24 17.35
N GLU A 70 5.93 5.06 18.28
CA GLU A 70 6.79 6.14 18.75
C GLU A 70 8.02 6.32 17.86
N SER A 71 8.14 5.53 16.81
CA SER A 71 9.27 5.58 15.92
C SER A 71 9.18 6.79 14.99
N LYS A 72 10.32 7.30 14.59
CA LYS A 72 10.40 8.36 13.58
C LYS A 72 10.50 7.80 12.17
N GLN A 73 10.71 6.50 12.04
CA GLN A 73 10.88 5.83 10.77
C GLN A 73 9.90 4.67 10.69
N PHE A 74 9.24 4.55 9.54
CA PHE A 74 8.28 3.49 9.33
C PHE A 74 8.60 2.73 8.07
N ASN A 75 8.65 1.41 8.19
CA ASN A 75 8.80 0.50 7.04
C ASN A 75 7.43 0.00 6.67
N ILE A 76 6.98 0.34 5.46
CA ILE A 76 5.66 -0.02 4.97
C ILE A 76 5.81 -1.19 4.01
N GLU A 77 5.05 -2.25 4.23
CA GLU A 77 5.01 -3.41 3.36
C GLU A 77 3.58 -3.64 2.91
N LEU A 78 3.37 -3.72 1.61
CA LEU A 78 2.07 -4.02 1.04
C LEU A 78 2.17 -5.30 0.22
N THR A 79 1.17 -6.14 0.34
CA THR A 79 1.03 -7.32 -0.49
C THR A 79 -0.34 -7.27 -1.15
N VAL A 80 -0.36 -7.39 -2.46
CA VAL A 80 -1.59 -7.35 -3.24
C VAL A 80 -1.66 -8.62 -4.08
N GLU A 81 -2.79 -9.28 -4.05
CA GLU A 81 -3.03 -10.51 -4.81
C GLU A 81 -4.19 -10.29 -5.76
N ASP A 82 -4.02 -10.75 -7.01
CA ASP A 82 -5.10 -10.71 -7.99
C ASP A 82 -5.92 -11.99 -7.96
N GLY A 83 -6.98 -12.02 -8.78
CA GLY A 83 -7.88 -13.17 -8.84
C GLY A 83 -7.26 -14.43 -9.44
N MET A 84 -6.09 -14.32 -10.07
CA MET A 84 -5.39 -15.45 -10.67
C MET A 84 -4.26 -15.99 -9.78
N GLY A 85 -4.12 -15.44 -8.58
CA GLY A 85 -3.11 -15.91 -7.63
C GLY A 85 -1.76 -15.23 -7.76
N ASN A 86 -1.64 -14.20 -8.58
CA ASN A 86 -0.40 -13.45 -8.70
C ASN A 86 -0.28 -12.46 -7.56
N LYS A 87 0.88 -12.39 -6.93
CA LYS A 87 1.11 -11.50 -5.79
C LYS A 87 2.19 -10.49 -6.10
N THR A 88 2.00 -9.29 -5.62
CA THR A 88 2.98 -8.22 -5.70
C THR A 88 3.28 -7.70 -4.30
N GLU A 89 4.55 -7.62 -3.96
CA GLU A 89 5.00 -7.02 -2.72
C GLU A 89 5.58 -5.64 -3.02
N PHE A 90 5.11 -4.65 -2.27
CA PHE A 90 5.60 -3.29 -2.37
C PHE A 90 6.14 -2.88 -1.01
N LYS A 91 7.39 -2.44 -0.98
CA LYS A 91 8.05 -2.03 0.26
C LYS A 91 8.55 -0.61 0.12
N THR A 92 8.28 0.21 1.11
CA THR A 92 8.74 1.59 1.12
C THR A 92 9.01 2.02 2.55
N GLU A 93 9.73 3.12 2.68
CA GLU A 93 10.11 3.66 3.97
C GLU A 93 9.74 5.14 4.01
N VAL A 94 9.16 5.58 5.13
CA VAL A 94 8.80 6.98 5.30
C VAL A 94 9.21 7.44 6.70
N PHE A 95 9.27 8.74 6.88
CA PHE A 95 9.67 9.34 8.15
C PHE A 95 8.57 10.25 8.67
N LYS A 96 8.41 10.26 9.99
CA LYS A 96 7.45 11.10 10.67
C LYS A 96 8.19 12.08 11.56
N ASN A 97 8.81 13.08 10.99
CA ASN A 97 9.51 14.08 11.77
C ASN A 97 9.51 15.45 11.10
#